data_d6574be2e6cc1ba3fbb179b31577a765
#
_entry.id   d6574be2e6cc1ba3fbb179b31577a765
#
_cell.length_a   1.000
_cell.length_b   1.000
_cell.length_c   1.000
_cell.angle_alpha   90.00
_cell.angle_beta   90.00
_cell.angle_gamma   90.00
#
_symmetry.space_group_name_H-M   'P 1'
#
loop_
_entity.id
_entity.type
_entity.pdbx_description
1 polymer ?
#
loop_
_entity_poly.entity_id
_entity_poly.type
_entity_poly.pdbx_seq_one_letter_code
_entity_poly.pdbx_strand_id
1 'polypeptide(L)'
;MTRLEPGLRAGELRVPVSKSHAHRVLIAEFLAGRTVSLAPDAADCDDVRATKRCLTALAAGETTLDCGESGTTRRLLGPVAAALGRTVEWVMRGRLAARPQLDYPDMKAGVFRLPGDVSSQFVSGLLFALPLLAGDSEIALTTPLASRGYVDMTLDVLRAYGIAVAETPTGFRVPGRQAYRAPAEGPIIETDWSGAAFGLALVHLGNAITFPEAARRGLSLASSQPDRVIDAHLGALAAPDSVTLDVDACPDIFPVLTVVAAARAGETVFTGTHRLKLKESDRTAAMADVLARFGVETCGDANTFTVQGTGRPFRGGAFTSFGDHRIAMSIAVGATRAAEAVEIDDTACAAKSYPTFFADFENLSLCCGTAESRSPARSRNGIE
;
A
#
# COMPACT_ATOMS: atom_id res chain seq x y z
N MET A 1 10.87 12.95 17.72
CA MET A 1 10.14 11.92 18.49
C MET A 1 8.73 12.42 18.72
N THR A 2 7.74 11.61 18.41
CA THR A 2 6.32 11.90 18.67
C THR A 2 5.86 11.02 19.82
N ARG A 3 5.27 11.65 20.87
CA ARG A 3 4.75 10.96 22.04
C ARG A 3 3.25 10.78 21.92
N LEU A 4 2.77 9.55 22.06
CA LEU A 4 1.36 9.18 22.01
C LEU A 4 0.92 8.67 23.38
N GLU A 5 -0.11 9.30 23.93
CA GLU A 5 -0.72 8.86 25.18
C GLU A 5 -1.59 7.62 24.95
N PRO A 6 -1.55 6.64 25.87
CA PRO A 6 -2.34 5.43 25.78
C PRO A 6 -3.84 5.69 25.93
N GLY A 7 -4.65 4.75 25.49
CA GLY A 7 -6.10 4.79 25.67
C GLY A 7 -6.87 4.81 24.35
N LEU A 8 -8.10 4.33 24.43
CA LEU A 8 -9.01 4.30 23.28
C LEU A 8 -9.34 5.69 22.78
N ARG A 9 -9.55 5.82 21.49
CA ARG A 9 -9.79 7.10 20.81
C ARG A 9 -11.12 7.12 20.10
N ALA A 10 -11.68 8.31 19.94
CA ALA A 10 -12.92 8.56 19.19
C ALA A 10 -12.74 9.74 18.24
N GLY A 11 -13.34 9.65 17.07
CA GLY A 11 -13.33 10.73 16.09
C GLY A 11 -13.28 10.23 14.65
N GLU A 12 -12.99 11.14 13.75
CA GLU A 12 -12.98 10.88 12.30
C GLU A 12 -11.53 10.81 11.77
N LEU A 13 -11.22 9.77 11.01
CA LEU A 13 -9.98 9.64 10.25
C LEU A 13 -10.25 9.91 8.76
N ARG A 14 -9.46 10.83 8.17
CA ARG A 14 -9.57 11.23 6.76
C ARG A 14 -8.69 10.37 5.87
N VAL A 15 -9.18 9.19 5.53
CA VAL A 15 -8.44 8.26 4.65
C VAL A 15 -8.16 8.92 3.30
N PRO A 16 -6.89 8.92 2.83
CA PRO A 16 -6.53 9.52 1.55
C PRO A 16 -7.05 8.69 0.36
N VAL A 17 -6.91 9.25 -0.83
CA VAL A 17 -7.09 8.49 -2.07
C VAL A 17 -5.99 7.43 -2.20
N SER A 18 -6.31 6.32 -2.88
CA SER A 18 -5.39 5.19 -3.06
C SER A 18 -4.13 5.62 -3.82
N LYS A 19 -3.01 5.60 -3.13
CA LYS A 19 -1.70 5.83 -3.72
C LYS A 19 -1.46 4.93 -4.92
N SER A 20 -1.74 3.64 -4.77
CA SER A 20 -1.52 2.62 -5.82
C SER A 20 -2.40 2.84 -7.04
N HIS A 21 -3.64 3.33 -6.86
CA HIS A 21 -4.53 3.68 -7.96
C HIS A 21 -4.11 5.02 -8.58
N ALA A 22 -3.76 6.03 -7.77
CA ALA A 22 -3.32 7.35 -8.24
C ALA A 22 -2.14 7.28 -9.20
N HIS A 23 -1.10 6.51 -8.89
CA HIS A 23 0.04 6.31 -9.81
C HIS A 23 -0.42 5.85 -11.20
N ARG A 24 -1.34 4.90 -11.25
CA ARG A 24 -1.83 4.30 -12.50
C ARG A 24 -2.66 5.27 -13.31
N VAL A 25 -3.57 5.95 -12.64
CA VAL A 25 -4.43 6.97 -13.27
C VAL A 25 -3.58 8.11 -13.82
N LEU A 26 -2.62 8.65 -13.05
CA LEU A 26 -1.75 9.73 -13.49
C LEU A 26 -0.92 9.35 -14.72
N ILE A 27 -0.42 8.12 -14.79
CA ILE A 27 0.31 7.62 -15.96
C ILE A 27 -0.62 7.51 -17.16
N ALA A 28 -1.82 6.96 -16.99
CA ALA A 28 -2.79 6.83 -18.07
C ALA A 28 -3.28 8.21 -18.57
N GLU A 29 -3.52 9.19 -17.68
CA GLU A 29 -3.85 10.58 -18.01
C GLU A 29 -2.73 11.23 -18.85
N PHE A 30 -1.48 11.08 -18.41
CA PHE A 30 -0.33 11.58 -19.15
C PHE A 30 -0.24 10.97 -20.55
N LEU A 31 -0.40 9.65 -20.67
CA LEU A 31 -0.35 8.96 -21.97
C LEU A 31 -1.56 9.28 -22.87
N ALA A 32 -2.67 9.71 -22.29
CA ALA A 32 -3.84 10.26 -23.00
C ALA A 32 -3.67 11.75 -23.39
N GLY A 33 -2.49 12.35 -23.14
CA GLY A 33 -2.22 13.75 -23.46
C GLY A 33 -2.80 14.76 -22.47
N ARG A 34 -3.24 14.32 -21.29
CA ARG A 34 -3.80 15.18 -20.23
C ARG A 34 -2.75 15.49 -19.17
N THR A 35 -2.43 16.78 -18.98
CA THR A 35 -1.42 17.22 -18.01
C THR A 35 -1.99 17.98 -16.81
N VAL A 36 -3.28 18.34 -16.82
CA VAL A 36 -3.91 19.11 -15.75
C VAL A 36 -3.85 18.39 -14.40
N SER A 37 -4.00 17.05 -14.40
CA SER A 37 -3.90 16.21 -13.20
C SER A 37 -2.48 16.14 -12.61
N LEU A 38 -1.47 16.65 -13.32
CA LEU A 38 -0.08 16.69 -12.85
C LEU A 38 0.23 17.88 -11.93
N ALA A 39 -0.71 18.81 -11.77
CA ALA A 39 -0.54 19.93 -10.83
C ALA A 39 -0.33 19.39 -9.39
N PRO A 40 0.63 19.97 -8.62
CA PRO A 40 0.82 19.60 -7.24
C PRO A 40 -0.45 19.83 -6.40
N ASP A 41 -0.77 18.89 -5.52
CA ASP A 41 -1.85 19.00 -4.54
C ASP A 41 -1.26 18.87 -3.13
N ALA A 42 -1.75 19.65 -2.18
CA ALA A 42 -1.33 19.59 -0.79
C ALA A 42 -1.68 18.23 -0.14
N ALA A 43 -2.74 17.58 -0.61
CA ALA A 43 -3.17 16.27 -0.14
C ALA A 43 -2.35 15.10 -0.73
N ASP A 44 -1.53 15.35 -1.77
CA ASP A 44 -0.71 14.30 -2.35
C ASP A 44 0.30 13.75 -1.34
N CYS A 45 0.42 12.45 -1.26
CA CYS A 45 1.54 11.82 -0.55
C CYS A 45 2.84 11.90 -1.37
N ASP A 46 3.98 11.69 -0.73
CA ASP A 46 5.30 11.86 -1.36
C ASP A 46 5.50 10.98 -2.60
N ASP A 47 5.00 9.75 -2.57
CA ASP A 47 5.09 8.85 -3.72
C ASP A 47 4.26 9.38 -4.92
N VAL A 48 3.08 9.94 -4.68
CA VAL A 48 2.24 10.56 -5.72
C VAL A 48 2.89 11.83 -6.26
N ARG A 49 3.42 12.69 -5.37
CA ARG A 49 4.21 13.88 -5.76
C ARG A 49 5.40 13.51 -6.66
N ALA A 50 6.11 12.40 -6.32
CA ALA A 50 7.22 11.90 -7.13
C ALA A 50 6.76 11.52 -8.55
N THR A 51 5.61 10.83 -8.68
CA THR A 51 5.06 10.49 -10.00
C THR A 51 4.68 11.75 -10.79
N LYS A 52 3.97 12.70 -10.18
CA LYS A 52 3.60 13.96 -10.83
C LYS A 52 4.84 14.71 -11.30
N ARG A 53 5.87 14.82 -10.46
CA ARG A 53 7.15 15.45 -10.81
C ARG A 53 7.84 14.77 -11.99
N CYS A 54 7.94 13.44 -11.99
CA CYS A 54 8.55 12.70 -13.08
C CYS A 54 7.75 12.81 -14.39
N LEU A 55 6.42 12.79 -14.34
CA LEU A 55 5.57 12.96 -15.51
C LEU A 55 5.67 14.39 -16.08
N THR A 56 5.76 15.41 -15.23
CA THR A 56 5.99 16.79 -15.64
C THR A 56 7.34 16.95 -16.34
N ALA A 57 8.40 16.36 -15.78
CA ALA A 57 9.73 16.33 -16.38
C ALA A 57 9.74 15.62 -17.75
N LEU A 58 9.05 14.48 -17.86
CA LEU A 58 8.87 13.77 -19.14
C LEU A 58 8.12 14.61 -20.17
N ALA A 59 7.06 15.32 -19.77
CA ALA A 59 6.29 16.22 -20.63
C ALA A 59 7.16 17.37 -21.14
N ALA A 60 8.04 17.90 -20.28
CA ALA A 60 8.99 18.97 -20.63
C ALA A 60 10.18 18.48 -21.48
N GLY A 61 10.32 17.17 -21.69
CA GLY A 61 11.44 16.58 -22.45
C GLY A 61 12.75 16.48 -21.65
N GLU A 62 12.67 16.60 -20.33
CA GLU A 62 13.83 16.45 -19.44
C GLU A 62 14.36 15.01 -19.44
N THR A 63 15.65 14.87 -19.23
CA THR A 63 16.33 13.57 -19.19
C THR A 63 16.59 13.07 -17.77
N THR A 64 16.39 13.90 -16.75
CA THR A 64 16.55 13.50 -15.34
C THR A 64 15.20 13.39 -14.65
N LEU A 65 14.91 12.22 -14.08
CA LEU A 65 13.67 11.94 -13.37
C LEU A 65 13.92 11.69 -11.89
N ASP A 66 13.49 12.61 -11.03
CA ASP A 66 13.62 12.48 -9.58
C ASP A 66 12.40 11.74 -9.00
N CYS A 67 12.54 10.43 -8.84
CA CYS A 67 11.52 9.59 -8.18
C CYS A 67 11.69 9.49 -6.65
N GLY A 68 12.73 10.10 -6.07
CA GLY A 68 12.97 10.06 -4.63
C GLY A 68 13.04 8.61 -4.12
N GLU A 69 12.20 8.29 -3.15
CA GLU A 69 12.08 6.93 -2.60
C GLU A 69 10.91 6.11 -3.20
N SER A 70 10.22 6.65 -4.20
CA SER A 70 9.05 6.00 -4.78
C SER A 70 9.42 4.87 -5.74
N GLY A 71 9.42 3.64 -5.22
CA GLY A 71 9.63 2.44 -6.03
C GLY A 71 8.55 2.24 -7.09
N THR A 72 7.31 2.65 -6.81
CA THR A 72 6.20 2.56 -7.77
C THR A 72 6.46 3.49 -8.95
N THR A 73 6.81 4.76 -8.70
CA THR A 73 7.17 5.71 -9.77
C THR A 73 8.26 5.15 -10.67
N ARG A 74 9.38 4.70 -10.08
CA ARG A 74 10.52 4.17 -10.83
C ARG A 74 10.14 2.96 -11.71
N ARG A 75 9.40 2.00 -11.16
CA ARG A 75 9.08 0.75 -11.84
C ARG A 75 7.97 0.88 -12.88
N LEU A 76 7.01 1.77 -12.65
CA LEU A 76 5.96 2.00 -13.64
C LEU A 76 6.43 2.90 -14.79
N LEU A 77 7.19 3.96 -14.50
CA LEU A 77 7.62 4.92 -15.51
C LEU A 77 8.88 4.50 -16.28
N GLY A 78 9.70 3.58 -15.74
CA GLY A 78 10.88 3.09 -16.43
C GLY A 78 10.59 2.57 -17.84
N PRO A 79 9.74 1.54 -17.98
CA PRO A 79 9.37 1.03 -19.29
C PRO A 79 8.55 2.04 -20.12
N VAL A 80 7.74 2.90 -19.48
CA VAL A 80 6.99 3.96 -20.21
C VAL A 80 7.95 4.96 -20.88
N ALA A 81 8.94 5.44 -20.14
CA ALA A 81 9.97 6.35 -20.71
C ALA A 81 10.71 5.69 -21.88
N ALA A 82 11.09 4.41 -21.73
CA ALA A 82 11.76 3.65 -22.79
C ALA A 82 10.86 3.46 -24.03
N ALA A 83 9.57 3.14 -23.85
CA ALA A 83 8.61 2.99 -24.95
C ALA A 83 8.33 4.31 -25.69
N LEU A 84 8.47 5.45 -24.99
CA LEU A 84 8.43 6.80 -25.59
C LEU A 84 9.75 7.21 -26.27
N GLY A 85 10.74 6.31 -26.33
CA GLY A 85 12.05 6.59 -26.91
C GLY A 85 12.90 7.57 -26.09
N ARG A 86 12.65 7.66 -24.77
CA ARG A 86 13.36 8.55 -23.86
C ARG A 86 14.44 7.80 -23.10
N THR A 87 15.69 8.26 -23.23
CA THR A 87 16.77 7.84 -22.33
C THR A 87 16.75 8.77 -21.12
N VAL A 88 16.58 8.20 -19.93
CA VAL A 88 16.43 8.97 -18.70
C VAL A 88 17.40 8.50 -17.63
N GLU A 89 17.89 9.47 -16.85
CA GLU A 89 18.66 9.25 -15.63
C GLU A 89 17.73 9.34 -14.41
N TRP A 90 17.85 8.39 -13.49
CA TRP A 90 16.98 8.31 -12.32
C TRP A 90 17.67 8.82 -11.06
N VAL A 91 17.07 9.80 -10.40
CA VAL A 91 17.46 10.20 -9.04
C VAL A 91 16.65 9.41 -8.05
N MET A 92 17.31 8.48 -7.34
CA MET A 92 16.73 7.60 -6.32
C MET A 92 17.34 7.91 -4.96
N ARG A 93 16.53 7.84 -3.90
CA ARG A 93 16.96 8.09 -2.52
C ARG A 93 16.61 6.92 -1.60
N GLY A 94 17.14 6.96 -0.38
CA GLY A 94 16.92 5.96 0.65
C GLY A 94 17.29 4.55 0.18
N ARG A 95 16.49 3.56 0.55
CA ARG A 95 16.72 2.15 0.19
C ARG A 95 16.35 1.80 -1.26
N LEU A 96 15.77 2.74 -2.03
CA LEU A 96 15.26 2.41 -3.37
C LEU A 96 16.34 1.90 -4.32
N ALA A 97 17.54 2.48 -4.28
CA ALA A 97 18.65 2.06 -5.13
C ALA A 97 19.13 0.61 -4.87
N ALA A 98 18.94 0.13 -3.64
CA ALA A 98 19.31 -1.25 -3.24
C ALA A 98 18.18 -2.27 -3.52
N ARG A 99 16.99 -1.82 -3.90
CA ARG A 99 15.85 -2.71 -4.24
C ARG A 99 15.95 -3.16 -5.69
N PRO A 100 15.40 -4.34 -6.06
CA PRO A 100 15.42 -4.82 -7.43
C PRO A 100 14.88 -3.77 -8.43
N GLN A 101 15.64 -3.51 -9.49
CA GLN A 101 15.30 -2.65 -10.60
C GLN A 101 15.41 -3.43 -11.90
N LEU A 102 14.64 -3.01 -12.92
CA LEU A 102 14.79 -3.47 -14.30
C LEU A 102 14.93 -2.24 -15.20
N ASP A 103 15.87 -2.34 -16.15
CA ASP A 103 16.08 -1.34 -17.18
C ASP A 103 15.66 -1.90 -18.53
N TYR A 104 15.23 -1.01 -19.42
CA TYR A 104 14.66 -1.37 -20.72
C TYR A 104 15.36 -0.58 -21.83
N PRO A 105 16.65 -0.83 -22.08
CA PRO A 105 17.35 -0.15 -23.18
C PRO A 105 16.73 -0.60 -24.52
N ASP A 106 16.59 0.34 -25.46
CA ASP A 106 16.11 0.07 -26.83
C ASP A 106 14.83 -0.77 -26.89
N MET A 107 13.82 -0.38 -26.12
CA MET A 107 12.57 -1.14 -25.98
C MET A 107 11.85 -1.31 -27.34
N LYS A 108 11.69 -2.54 -27.78
CA LYS A 108 11.01 -2.95 -29.00
C LYS A 108 9.93 -3.97 -28.73
N ALA A 109 8.92 -4.04 -29.63
CA ALA A 109 7.89 -5.07 -29.54
C ALA A 109 8.50 -6.47 -29.58
N GLY A 110 7.94 -7.39 -28.78
CA GLY A 110 8.43 -8.76 -28.66
C GLY A 110 8.06 -9.42 -27.33
N VAL A 111 8.82 -10.45 -26.95
CA VAL A 111 8.54 -11.21 -25.72
C VAL A 111 9.40 -10.71 -24.58
N PHE A 112 8.74 -10.25 -23.53
CA PHE A 112 9.36 -9.81 -22.27
C PHE A 112 9.24 -10.90 -21.21
N ARG A 113 10.37 -11.53 -20.89
CA ARG A 113 10.43 -12.60 -19.88
C ARG A 113 10.87 -12.03 -18.53
N LEU A 114 10.08 -12.24 -17.49
CA LEU A 114 10.42 -11.76 -16.14
C LEU A 114 9.78 -12.65 -15.07
N PRO A 115 10.38 -12.70 -13.86
CA PRO A 115 9.77 -13.40 -12.73
C PRO A 115 8.53 -12.63 -12.23
N GLY A 116 7.43 -13.36 -12.00
CA GLY A 116 6.18 -12.81 -11.49
C GLY A 116 6.17 -12.58 -9.97
N ASP A 117 7.08 -13.23 -9.25
CA ASP A 117 7.13 -13.26 -7.79
C ASP A 117 8.05 -12.20 -7.14
N VAL A 118 8.82 -11.45 -7.92
CA VAL A 118 9.68 -10.38 -7.39
C VAL A 118 8.90 -9.11 -7.10
N SER A 119 8.14 -8.62 -8.09
CA SER A 119 7.28 -7.44 -7.92
C SER A 119 6.26 -7.32 -9.05
N SER A 120 4.99 -7.26 -8.70
CA SER A 120 3.89 -6.96 -9.64
C SER A 120 4.04 -5.60 -10.35
N GLN A 121 4.83 -4.69 -9.80
CA GLN A 121 5.09 -3.37 -10.39
C GLN A 121 5.88 -3.45 -11.70
N PHE A 122 6.74 -4.46 -11.90
CA PHE A 122 7.43 -4.67 -13.16
C PHE A 122 6.44 -5.06 -14.27
N VAL A 123 5.51 -5.94 -13.96
CA VAL A 123 4.42 -6.34 -14.88
C VAL A 123 3.55 -5.13 -15.21
N SER A 124 3.12 -4.38 -14.19
CA SER A 124 2.29 -3.18 -14.35
C SER A 124 2.97 -2.11 -15.22
N GLY A 125 4.28 -1.89 -15.05
CA GLY A 125 5.04 -0.94 -15.86
C GLY A 125 5.09 -1.34 -17.33
N LEU A 126 5.33 -2.63 -17.63
CA LEU A 126 5.28 -3.15 -18.99
C LEU A 126 3.87 -3.02 -19.60
N LEU A 127 2.83 -3.33 -18.85
CA LEU A 127 1.44 -3.18 -19.30
C LEU A 127 1.10 -1.75 -19.73
N PHE A 128 1.66 -0.72 -19.08
CA PHE A 128 1.52 0.67 -19.53
C PHE A 128 2.35 1.00 -20.78
N ALA A 129 3.51 0.39 -20.94
CA ALA A 129 4.46 0.73 -21.97
C ALA A 129 4.19 0.02 -23.30
N LEU A 130 3.87 -1.28 -23.27
CA LEU A 130 3.77 -2.13 -24.46
C LEU A 130 2.70 -1.68 -25.46
N PRO A 131 1.56 -1.10 -25.07
CA PRO A 131 0.58 -0.56 -26.02
C PRO A 131 1.13 0.52 -26.93
N LEU A 132 2.19 1.24 -26.52
CA LEU A 132 2.82 2.33 -27.28
C LEU A 132 3.74 1.83 -28.39
N LEU A 133 4.19 0.60 -28.34
CA LEU A 133 5.17 0.05 -29.29
C LEU A 133 4.57 -0.21 -30.68
N ALA A 134 5.42 -0.25 -31.70
CA ALA A 134 5.01 -0.39 -33.10
C ALA A 134 4.44 -1.77 -33.48
N GLY A 135 4.58 -2.77 -32.60
CA GLY A 135 4.10 -4.15 -32.82
C GLY A 135 3.58 -4.77 -31.54
N ASP A 136 2.97 -5.94 -31.68
CA ASP A 136 2.42 -6.71 -30.57
C ASP A 136 3.53 -7.25 -29.66
N SER A 137 3.23 -7.36 -28.39
CA SER A 137 4.16 -7.85 -27.39
C SER A 137 3.52 -8.86 -26.45
N GLU A 138 4.36 -9.67 -25.81
CA GLU A 138 3.96 -10.64 -24.81
C GLU A 138 4.78 -10.44 -23.53
N ILE A 139 4.11 -10.47 -22.38
CA ILE A 139 4.74 -10.61 -21.08
C ILE A 139 4.66 -12.09 -20.71
N ALA A 140 5.80 -12.76 -20.65
CA ALA A 140 5.90 -14.17 -20.28
C ALA A 140 6.49 -14.28 -18.86
N LEU A 141 5.66 -14.67 -17.89
CA LEU A 141 6.06 -14.84 -16.51
C LEU A 141 6.79 -16.18 -16.34
N THR A 142 7.97 -16.14 -15.70
CA THR A 142 8.79 -17.33 -15.44
C THR A 142 8.49 -17.99 -14.09
N THR A 143 7.79 -17.28 -13.21
CA THR A 143 7.27 -17.75 -11.92
C THR A 143 5.83 -17.26 -11.72
N PRO A 144 5.04 -17.84 -10.81
CA PRO A 144 3.69 -17.38 -10.52
C PRO A 144 3.65 -15.89 -10.17
N LEU A 145 2.56 -15.22 -10.58
CA LEU A 145 2.38 -13.78 -10.32
C LEU A 145 1.99 -13.54 -8.86
N ALA A 146 2.87 -12.91 -8.12
CA ALA A 146 2.60 -12.47 -6.76
C ALA A 146 1.87 -11.13 -6.72
N SER A 147 1.03 -10.91 -5.71
CA SER A 147 0.23 -9.67 -5.54
C SER A 147 -0.57 -9.32 -6.80
N ARG A 148 -1.30 -10.31 -7.33
CA ARG A 148 -2.11 -10.22 -8.54
C ARG A 148 -3.04 -9.00 -8.56
N GLY A 149 -3.69 -8.65 -7.44
CA GLY A 149 -4.64 -7.54 -7.37
C GLY A 149 -4.06 -6.18 -7.80
N TYR A 150 -2.73 -5.94 -7.64
CA TYR A 150 -2.11 -4.73 -8.18
C TYR A 150 -1.97 -4.75 -9.71
N VAL A 151 -1.89 -5.93 -10.33
CA VAL A 151 -1.92 -6.05 -11.78
C VAL A 151 -3.36 -5.88 -12.28
N ASP A 152 -4.34 -6.46 -11.58
CA ASP A 152 -5.75 -6.27 -11.90
C ASP A 152 -6.15 -4.80 -11.87
N MET A 153 -5.72 -4.05 -10.85
CA MET A 153 -5.88 -2.60 -10.78
C MET A 153 -5.25 -1.88 -12.01
N THR A 154 -4.11 -2.36 -12.51
CA THR A 154 -3.52 -1.83 -13.75
C THR A 154 -4.40 -2.15 -14.96
N LEU A 155 -4.90 -3.38 -15.08
CA LEU A 155 -5.77 -3.79 -16.17
C LEU A 155 -7.08 -3.01 -16.18
N ASP A 156 -7.65 -2.71 -15.00
CA ASP A 156 -8.86 -1.90 -14.88
C ASP A 156 -8.64 -0.46 -15.37
N VAL A 157 -7.53 0.16 -14.96
CA VAL A 157 -7.16 1.50 -15.45
C VAL A 157 -6.91 1.47 -16.95
N LEU A 158 -6.16 0.50 -17.47
CA LEU A 158 -5.91 0.37 -18.91
C LEU A 158 -7.22 0.25 -19.70
N ARG A 159 -8.14 -0.60 -19.22
CA ARG A 159 -9.47 -0.77 -19.84
C ARG A 159 -10.27 0.55 -19.83
N ALA A 160 -10.25 1.29 -18.73
CA ALA A 160 -10.91 2.59 -18.62
C ALA A 160 -10.35 3.62 -19.62
N TYR A 161 -9.06 3.49 -19.96
CA TYR A 161 -8.40 4.35 -20.97
C TYR A 161 -8.36 3.74 -22.38
N GLY A 162 -9.19 2.72 -22.65
CA GLY A 162 -9.39 2.15 -23.97
C GLY A 162 -8.26 1.24 -24.46
N ILE A 163 -7.40 0.76 -23.58
CA ILE A 163 -6.30 -0.14 -23.88
C ILE A 163 -6.74 -1.60 -23.71
N ALA A 164 -6.52 -2.39 -24.76
CA ALA A 164 -6.79 -3.81 -24.77
C ALA A 164 -5.57 -4.62 -24.34
N VAL A 165 -5.78 -5.55 -23.42
CA VAL A 165 -4.80 -6.54 -22.99
C VAL A 165 -5.51 -7.88 -22.89
N ALA A 166 -4.90 -8.94 -23.41
CA ALA A 166 -5.40 -10.30 -23.27
C ALA A 166 -4.54 -11.08 -22.27
N GLU A 167 -5.18 -11.75 -21.32
CA GLU A 167 -4.49 -12.68 -20.44
C GLU A 167 -4.16 -13.98 -21.16
N THR A 168 -3.03 -14.58 -20.81
CA THR A 168 -2.59 -15.90 -21.24
C THR A 168 -2.32 -16.80 -20.02
N PRO A 169 -2.19 -18.11 -20.16
CA PRO A 169 -1.87 -18.98 -19.04
C PRO A 169 -0.57 -18.61 -18.30
N THR A 170 0.36 -17.94 -18.97
CA THR A 170 1.68 -17.60 -18.44
C THR A 170 1.97 -16.11 -18.41
N GLY A 171 0.97 -15.25 -18.60
CA GLY A 171 1.18 -13.79 -18.58
C GLY A 171 0.17 -13.00 -19.37
N PHE A 172 0.63 -12.12 -20.29
CA PHE A 172 -0.24 -11.18 -20.99
C PHE A 172 0.21 -10.97 -22.42
N ARG A 173 -0.75 -10.88 -23.34
CA ARG A 173 -0.53 -10.41 -24.72
C ARG A 173 -1.07 -8.99 -24.84
N VAL A 174 -0.25 -8.10 -25.38
CA VAL A 174 -0.54 -6.68 -25.51
C VAL A 174 -0.39 -6.28 -26.97
N PRO A 175 -1.49 -5.98 -27.70
CA PRO A 175 -1.41 -5.39 -29.01
C PRO A 175 -0.67 -4.06 -28.97
N GLY A 176 0.16 -3.81 -29.95
CA GLY A 176 0.86 -2.53 -30.10
C GLY A 176 0.02 -1.46 -30.80
N ARG A 177 0.61 -0.25 -30.99
CA ARG A 177 -0.02 0.89 -31.69
C ARG A 177 -1.38 1.30 -31.12
N GLN A 178 -1.59 1.10 -29.83
CA GLN A 178 -2.80 1.55 -29.15
C GLN A 178 -2.64 3.00 -28.69
N ALA A 179 -3.73 3.74 -28.63
CA ALA A 179 -3.78 5.11 -28.13
C ALA A 179 -4.62 5.17 -26.85
N TYR A 180 -4.06 5.76 -25.82
CA TYR A 180 -4.77 6.03 -24.58
C TYR A 180 -5.84 7.09 -24.80
N ARG A 181 -7.04 6.88 -24.27
CA ARG A 181 -8.19 7.78 -24.36
C ARG A 181 -8.76 8.00 -22.98
N ALA A 182 -8.69 9.23 -22.50
CA ALA A 182 -9.24 9.55 -21.18
C ALA A 182 -10.76 9.40 -21.16
N PRO A 183 -11.35 8.85 -20.06
CA PRO A 183 -12.79 8.78 -19.91
C PRO A 183 -13.41 10.18 -19.87
N ALA A 184 -14.65 10.30 -20.38
CA ALA A 184 -15.33 11.59 -20.50
C ALA A 184 -15.61 12.26 -19.14
N GLU A 185 -15.92 11.45 -18.12
CA GLU A 185 -16.24 11.91 -16.76
C GLU A 185 -15.00 12.28 -15.93
N GLY A 186 -13.81 12.14 -16.52
CA GLY A 186 -12.53 12.35 -15.82
C GLY A 186 -12.13 11.14 -14.95
N PRO A 187 -10.91 11.19 -14.39
CA PRO A 187 -10.41 10.09 -13.59
C PRO A 187 -11.06 10.07 -12.20
N ILE A 188 -11.52 8.90 -11.77
CA ILE A 188 -11.93 8.65 -10.40
C ILE A 188 -10.82 7.85 -9.72
N ILE A 189 -10.27 8.38 -8.64
CA ILE A 189 -9.29 7.67 -7.81
C ILE A 189 -10.02 7.17 -6.56
N GLU A 190 -9.98 5.87 -6.34
CA GLU A 190 -10.63 5.24 -5.18
C GLU A 190 -9.97 5.66 -3.86
N THR A 191 -10.69 5.51 -2.75
CA THR A 191 -10.13 5.64 -1.39
C THR A 191 -9.14 4.51 -1.11
N ASP A 192 -8.10 4.79 -0.34
CA ASP A 192 -7.00 3.86 -0.06
C ASP A 192 -7.38 2.81 0.97
N TRP A 193 -7.59 1.57 0.54
CA TRP A 193 -7.83 0.44 1.44
C TRP A 193 -6.65 0.17 2.39
N SER A 194 -5.41 0.38 1.92
CA SER A 194 -4.24 0.27 2.79
C SER A 194 -4.22 1.34 3.89
N GLY A 195 -4.65 2.56 3.58
CA GLY A 195 -4.80 3.65 4.56
C GLY A 195 -5.98 3.40 5.50
N ALA A 196 -7.12 2.94 4.97
CA ALA A 196 -8.31 2.60 5.75
C ALA A 196 -8.03 1.47 6.76
N ALA A 197 -7.13 0.55 6.44
CA ALA A 197 -6.79 -0.58 7.31
C ALA A 197 -6.39 -0.16 8.73
N PHE A 198 -5.73 0.98 8.90
CA PHE A 198 -5.37 1.49 10.23
C PHE A 198 -6.60 1.92 11.03
N GLY A 199 -7.54 2.61 10.40
CA GLY A 199 -8.79 3.01 11.04
C GLY A 199 -9.69 1.80 11.35
N LEU A 200 -9.78 0.83 10.44
CA LEU A 200 -10.52 -0.41 10.66
C LEU A 200 -9.89 -1.24 11.79
N ALA A 201 -8.57 -1.31 11.87
CA ALA A 201 -7.86 -1.94 12.97
C ALA A 201 -8.13 -1.23 14.31
N LEU A 202 -8.14 0.11 14.33
CA LEU A 202 -8.53 0.88 15.52
C LEU A 202 -9.96 0.53 15.96
N VAL A 203 -10.92 0.46 15.03
CA VAL A 203 -12.31 0.03 15.35
C VAL A 203 -12.33 -1.36 15.92
N HIS A 204 -11.60 -2.30 15.31
CA HIS A 204 -11.51 -3.68 15.78
C HIS A 204 -10.94 -3.77 17.22
N LEU A 205 -10.00 -2.89 17.56
CA LEU A 205 -9.39 -2.79 18.90
C LEU A 205 -10.26 -2.02 19.90
N GLY A 206 -11.48 -1.62 19.54
CA GLY A 206 -12.46 -0.99 20.43
C GLY A 206 -12.49 0.54 20.38
N ASN A 207 -11.73 1.18 19.48
CA ASN A 207 -11.78 2.62 19.29
C ASN A 207 -13.06 3.04 18.54
N ALA A 208 -13.59 4.23 18.80
CA ALA A 208 -14.79 4.77 18.16
C ALA A 208 -14.42 5.64 16.95
N ILE A 209 -13.85 5.03 15.92
CA ILE A 209 -13.40 5.70 14.71
C ILE A 209 -14.48 5.68 13.63
N THR A 210 -14.65 6.83 12.97
CA THR A 210 -15.50 6.98 11.78
C THR A 210 -14.66 7.47 10.60
N PHE A 211 -15.20 7.29 9.39
CA PHE A 211 -14.64 7.84 8.16
C PHE A 211 -15.60 8.84 7.55
N PRO A 212 -15.12 9.92 6.92
CA PRO A 212 -15.94 10.81 6.12
C PRO A 212 -16.79 10.04 5.10
N GLU A 213 -17.99 10.52 4.82
CA GLU A 213 -18.91 9.83 3.88
C GLU A 213 -18.28 9.63 2.50
N ALA A 214 -17.55 10.63 2.00
CA ALA A 214 -16.84 10.51 0.72
C ALA A 214 -15.81 9.39 0.73
N ALA A 215 -15.05 9.22 1.83
CA ALA A 215 -14.07 8.14 1.97
C ALA A 215 -14.77 6.78 2.04
N ARG A 216 -15.89 6.66 2.78
CA ARG A 216 -16.68 5.41 2.85
C ARG A 216 -17.21 5.00 1.50
N ARG A 217 -17.74 5.94 0.70
CA ARG A 217 -18.22 5.66 -0.67
C ARG A 217 -17.10 5.21 -1.61
N GLY A 218 -15.86 5.68 -1.38
CA GLY A 218 -14.69 5.29 -2.16
C GLY A 218 -14.07 3.94 -1.75
N LEU A 219 -14.50 3.35 -0.61
CA LEU A 219 -14.10 2.02 -0.16
C LEU A 219 -15.06 0.97 -0.74
N SER A 220 -14.94 0.71 -2.03
CA SER A 220 -15.79 -0.28 -2.72
C SER A 220 -15.29 -1.70 -2.51
N LEU A 221 -16.18 -2.63 -2.16
CA LEU A 221 -15.87 -4.07 -2.12
C LEU A 221 -15.61 -4.66 -3.53
N ALA A 222 -16.04 -3.96 -4.59
CA ALA A 222 -15.72 -4.33 -5.97
C ALA A 222 -14.35 -3.81 -6.43
N SER A 223 -13.63 -3.07 -5.58
CA SER A 223 -12.28 -2.57 -5.85
C SER A 223 -11.30 -3.71 -6.14
N SER A 224 -10.39 -3.50 -7.09
CA SER A 224 -9.25 -4.38 -7.34
C SER A 224 -8.09 -4.18 -6.36
N GLN A 225 -8.19 -3.23 -5.43
CA GLN A 225 -7.17 -3.04 -4.39
C GLN A 225 -7.05 -4.31 -3.52
N PRO A 226 -5.87 -4.97 -3.46
CA PRO A 226 -5.73 -6.23 -2.73
C PRO A 226 -5.97 -6.07 -1.24
N ASP A 227 -5.67 -4.91 -0.68
CA ASP A 227 -5.77 -4.63 0.77
C ASP A 227 -7.23 -4.52 1.27
N ARG A 228 -8.24 -4.55 0.37
CA ARG A 228 -9.65 -4.66 0.77
C ARG A 228 -9.95 -5.93 1.59
N VAL A 229 -9.07 -6.93 1.51
CA VAL A 229 -9.18 -8.15 2.33
C VAL A 229 -8.99 -7.92 3.84
N ILE A 230 -8.59 -6.70 4.24
CA ILE A 230 -8.46 -6.32 5.65
C ILE A 230 -9.71 -6.64 6.46
N ASP A 231 -10.91 -6.42 5.90
CA ASP A 231 -12.18 -6.69 6.58
C ASP A 231 -12.33 -8.19 6.91
N ALA A 232 -12.02 -9.06 5.95
CA ALA A 232 -12.04 -10.51 6.15
C ALA A 232 -10.98 -10.96 7.17
N HIS A 233 -9.78 -10.39 7.11
CA HIS A 233 -8.70 -10.72 8.06
C HIS A 233 -9.03 -10.26 9.49
N LEU A 234 -9.60 -9.08 9.65
CA LEU A 234 -10.08 -8.61 10.96
C LEU A 234 -11.21 -9.49 11.48
N GLY A 235 -12.13 -9.91 10.61
CA GLY A 235 -13.18 -10.87 10.95
C GLY A 235 -12.62 -12.21 11.46
N ALA A 236 -11.58 -12.74 10.80
CA ALA A 236 -10.90 -13.94 11.24
C ALA A 236 -10.18 -13.75 12.60
N LEU A 237 -9.54 -12.60 12.82
CA LEU A 237 -8.88 -12.27 14.10
C LEU A 237 -9.85 -12.07 15.27
N ALA A 238 -11.14 -11.93 15.02
CA ALA A 238 -12.16 -11.93 16.09
C ALA A 238 -12.46 -13.33 16.65
N ALA A 239 -12.04 -14.40 15.96
CA ALA A 239 -12.23 -15.77 16.43
C ALA A 239 -11.32 -16.06 17.64
N PRO A 240 -11.78 -16.92 18.62
CA PRO A 240 -10.97 -17.24 19.79
C PRO A 240 -9.83 -18.23 19.51
N ASP A 241 -9.93 -19.00 18.42
CA ASP A 241 -9.01 -20.08 18.09
C ASP A 241 -7.72 -19.56 17.41
N SER A 242 -6.77 -20.45 17.18
CA SER A 242 -5.59 -20.18 16.35
C SER A 242 -6.01 -19.78 14.92
N VAL A 243 -5.39 -18.75 14.38
CA VAL A 243 -5.74 -18.16 13.08
C VAL A 243 -4.55 -18.18 12.14
N THR A 244 -4.77 -18.57 10.88
CA THR A 244 -3.78 -18.45 9.81
C THR A 244 -4.26 -17.46 8.78
N LEU A 245 -3.41 -16.47 8.43
CA LEU A 245 -3.69 -15.42 7.46
C LEU A 245 -2.62 -15.41 6.37
N ASP A 246 -3.03 -15.47 5.12
CA ASP A 246 -2.12 -15.27 3.99
C ASP A 246 -2.01 -13.78 3.63
N VAL A 247 -0.78 -13.24 3.66
CA VAL A 247 -0.50 -11.84 3.37
C VAL A 247 0.33 -11.64 2.09
N ASP A 248 0.54 -12.68 1.30
CA ASP A 248 1.31 -12.56 0.05
C ASP A 248 0.69 -11.55 -0.91
N ALA A 249 -0.63 -11.56 -1.04
CA ALA A 249 -1.34 -10.63 -1.90
C ALA A 249 -1.45 -9.21 -1.32
N CYS A 250 -1.40 -9.03 0.00
CA CYS A 250 -1.68 -7.78 0.72
C CYS A 250 -0.57 -7.38 1.72
N PRO A 251 0.70 -7.30 1.27
CA PRO A 251 1.86 -7.07 2.15
C PRO A 251 1.84 -5.72 2.89
N ASP A 252 0.99 -4.79 2.47
CA ASP A 252 0.95 -3.44 3.05
C ASP A 252 0.09 -3.36 4.32
N ILE A 253 -0.83 -4.32 4.52
CA ILE A 253 -1.62 -4.40 5.76
C ILE A 253 -1.02 -5.38 6.80
N PHE A 254 0.03 -6.13 6.44
CA PHE A 254 0.71 -7.03 7.37
C PHE A 254 1.10 -6.34 8.69
N PRO A 255 1.76 -5.15 8.71
CA PRO A 255 2.17 -4.55 9.96
C PRO A 255 1.02 -4.28 10.93
N VAL A 256 -0.07 -3.70 10.45
CA VAL A 256 -1.22 -3.40 11.31
C VAL A 256 -1.96 -4.66 11.75
N LEU A 257 -2.05 -5.68 10.89
CA LEU A 257 -2.63 -6.98 11.27
C LEU A 257 -1.85 -7.66 12.38
N THR A 258 -0.51 -7.55 12.41
CA THR A 258 0.30 -8.12 13.49
C THR A 258 0.05 -7.45 14.82
N VAL A 259 -0.25 -6.13 14.84
CA VAL A 259 -0.65 -5.41 16.06
C VAL A 259 -2.02 -5.90 16.54
N VAL A 260 -2.99 -6.09 15.64
CA VAL A 260 -4.30 -6.65 16.00
C VAL A 260 -4.16 -8.08 16.53
N ALA A 261 -3.33 -8.91 15.87
CA ALA A 261 -3.02 -10.27 16.32
C ALA A 261 -2.37 -10.28 17.71
N ALA A 262 -1.49 -9.33 18.01
CA ALA A 262 -0.85 -9.20 19.32
C ALA A 262 -1.83 -8.83 20.44
N ALA A 263 -2.88 -8.06 20.12
CA ALA A 263 -3.87 -7.59 21.09
C ALA A 263 -4.89 -8.66 21.49
N ARG A 264 -5.11 -9.68 20.67
CA ARG A 264 -5.98 -10.83 21.02
C ARG A 264 -5.22 -11.87 21.86
N ALA A 265 -5.92 -12.74 22.56
CA ALA A 265 -5.31 -13.94 23.15
C ALA A 265 -5.19 -15.05 22.10
N GLY A 266 -4.06 -15.77 22.12
CA GLY A 266 -3.83 -16.93 21.24
C GLY A 266 -2.90 -16.66 20.05
N GLU A 267 -2.63 -17.73 19.32
CA GLU A 267 -1.68 -17.74 18.24
C GLU A 267 -2.28 -17.20 16.92
N THR A 268 -1.48 -16.47 16.17
CA THR A 268 -1.79 -16.09 14.78
C THR A 268 -0.57 -16.35 13.91
N VAL A 269 -0.76 -17.11 12.84
CA VAL A 269 0.27 -17.43 11.87
C VAL A 269 0.02 -16.65 10.57
N PHE A 270 0.98 -15.82 10.17
CA PHE A 270 0.99 -15.14 8.88
C PHE A 270 1.84 -15.94 7.91
N THR A 271 1.29 -16.27 6.73
CA THR A 271 2.00 -16.93 5.63
C THR A 271 2.21 -15.95 4.47
N GLY A 272 3.08 -16.30 3.51
CA GLY A 272 3.37 -15.41 2.37
C GLY A 272 4.25 -14.22 2.73
N THR A 273 5.07 -14.32 3.79
CA THR A 273 5.88 -13.22 4.32
C THR A 273 7.22 -13.00 3.61
N HIS A 274 7.64 -13.91 2.75
CA HIS A 274 8.98 -13.95 2.15
C HIS A 274 9.40 -12.66 1.41
N ARG A 275 8.43 -11.88 0.86
CA ARG A 275 8.71 -10.63 0.15
C ARG A 275 8.70 -9.38 1.03
N LEU A 276 8.28 -9.49 2.29
CA LEU A 276 8.18 -8.36 3.22
C LEU A 276 9.54 -7.72 3.52
N LYS A 277 10.62 -8.49 3.45
CA LYS A 277 12.00 -8.00 3.59
C LYS A 277 12.47 -7.08 2.43
N LEU A 278 11.77 -7.10 1.29
CA LEU A 278 12.08 -6.29 0.11
C LEU A 278 11.29 -4.98 0.06
N LYS A 279 10.55 -4.66 1.11
CA LYS A 279 9.76 -3.43 1.21
C LYS A 279 10.62 -2.25 1.69
N GLU A 280 10.01 -1.19 2.17
CA GLU A 280 10.67 0.02 2.68
C GLU A 280 11.61 -0.29 3.84
N SER A 281 11.21 -1.21 4.70
CA SER A 281 12.03 -1.89 5.70
C SER A 281 11.98 -3.40 5.47
N ASP A 282 12.76 -4.18 6.22
CA ASP A 282 12.42 -5.58 6.44
C ASP A 282 11.25 -5.62 7.43
N ARG A 283 10.03 -5.70 6.91
CA ARG A 283 8.81 -5.58 7.73
C ARG A 283 8.65 -6.72 8.73
N THR A 284 9.17 -7.91 8.44
CA THR A 284 9.14 -9.03 9.39
C THR A 284 10.05 -8.76 10.57
N ALA A 285 11.29 -8.36 10.32
CA ALA A 285 12.24 -8.01 11.38
C ALA A 285 11.78 -6.76 12.16
N ALA A 286 11.27 -5.73 11.47
CA ALA A 286 10.77 -4.51 12.10
C ALA A 286 9.57 -4.79 13.01
N MET A 287 8.59 -5.59 12.56
CA MET A 287 7.43 -5.91 13.41
C MET A 287 7.80 -6.86 14.54
N ALA A 288 8.79 -7.73 14.39
CA ALA A 288 9.31 -8.53 15.50
C ALA A 288 9.89 -7.63 16.62
N ASP A 289 10.69 -6.61 16.27
CA ASP A 289 11.20 -5.64 17.25
C ASP A 289 10.06 -4.83 17.89
N VAL A 290 9.12 -4.33 17.10
CA VAL A 290 7.96 -3.57 17.60
C VAL A 290 7.14 -4.40 18.59
N LEU A 291 6.81 -5.64 18.22
CA LEU A 291 5.99 -6.52 19.07
C LEU A 291 6.74 -6.96 20.34
N ALA A 292 8.05 -7.21 20.26
CA ALA A 292 8.87 -7.49 21.43
C ALA A 292 8.86 -6.31 22.43
N ARG A 293 8.94 -5.06 21.94
CA ARG A 293 8.81 -3.85 22.77
C ARG A 293 7.43 -3.72 23.38
N PHE A 294 6.37 -4.07 22.67
CA PHE A 294 5.02 -4.18 23.21
C PHE A 294 4.86 -5.34 24.23
N GLY A 295 5.86 -6.20 24.37
CA GLY A 295 5.85 -7.34 25.29
C GLY A 295 5.17 -8.58 24.72
N VAL A 296 5.16 -8.74 23.40
CA VAL A 296 4.54 -9.84 22.66
C VAL A 296 5.62 -10.69 21.98
N GLU A 297 5.55 -11.98 22.16
CA GLU A 297 6.50 -12.94 21.55
C GLU A 297 6.11 -13.22 20.10
N THR A 298 7.14 -13.33 19.25
CA THR A 298 7.00 -13.68 17.84
C THR A 298 8.05 -14.71 17.45
N CYS A 299 7.72 -15.56 16.49
CA CYS A 299 8.67 -16.44 15.82
C CYS A 299 8.30 -16.61 14.35
N GLY A 300 9.13 -17.27 13.59
CA GLY A 300 8.83 -17.53 12.17
C GLY A 300 10.07 -17.94 11.40
N ASP A 301 9.91 -18.07 10.10
CA ASP A 301 10.94 -18.44 9.15
C ASP A 301 10.94 -17.50 7.93
N ALA A 302 11.49 -17.99 6.80
CA ALA A 302 11.57 -17.19 5.58
C ALA A 302 10.20 -16.82 4.97
N ASN A 303 9.14 -17.57 5.28
CA ASN A 303 7.80 -17.41 4.68
C ASN A 303 6.65 -17.38 5.69
N THR A 304 6.95 -17.49 6.96
CA THR A 304 5.96 -17.45 8.05
C THR A 304 6.36 -16.42 9.10
N PHE A 305 5.35 -15.85 9.77
CA PHE A 305 5.51 -14.98 10.93
C PHE A 305 4.40 -15.27 11.92
N THR A 306 4.76 -15.74 13.11
CA THR A 306 3.81 -16.13 14.14
C THR A 306 3.82 -15.13 15.29
N VAL A 307 2.63 -14.72 15.72
CA VAL A 307 2.41 -13.83 16.85
C VAL A 307 1.72 -14.58 17.96
N GLN A 308 2.30 -14.56 19.18
CA GLN A 308 1.70 -15.10 20.40
C GLN A 308 0.96 -13.98 21.15
N GLY A 309 -0.27 -13.72 20.70
CA GLY A 309 -1.07 -12.64 21.27
C GLY A 309 -1.46 -12.91 22.73
N THR A 310 -1.39 -11.86 23.56
CA THR A 310 -1.53 -11.99 25.01
C THR A 310 -2.92 -11.64 25.54
N GLY A 311 -3.72 -10.90 24.77
CA GLY A 311 -5.00 -10.34 25.25
C GLY A 311 -4.82 -9.28 26.36
N ARG A 312 -3.59 -8.86 26.67
CA ARG A 312 -3.24 -7.90 27.72
C ARG A 312 -2.87 -6.53 27.12
N PRO A 313 -2.91 -5.46 27.92
CA PRO A 313 -2.36 -4.18 27.51
C PRO A 313 -0.87 -4.31 27.11
N PHE A 314 -0.47 -3.58 26.08
CA PHE A 314 0.91 -3.53 25.62
C PHE A 314 1.79 -2.71 26.58
N ARG A 315 3.09 -2.94 26.55
CA ARG A 315 4.07 -2.05 27.19
C ARG A 315 4.20 -0.77 26.38
N GLY A 316 4.45 0.35 27.06
CA GLY A 316 4.85 1.59 26.42
C GLY A 316 6.37 1.68 26.21
N GLY A 317 6.85 2.88 25.92
CA GLY A 317 8.27 3.18 25.76
C GLY A 317 8.64 3.69 24.37
N ALA A 318 9.93 3.62 24.04
CA ALA A 318 10.47 4.12 22.78
C ALA A 318 10.46 3.07 21.69
N PHE A 319 9.99 3.47 20.49
CA PHE A 319 9.86 2.63 19.31
C PHE A 319 10.55 3.26 18.12
N THR A 320 11.06 2.43 17.21
CA THR A 320 11.58 2.89 15.93
C THR A 320 10.62 2.54 14.79
N SER A 321 10.42 3.51 13.91
CA SER A 321 9.62 3.38 12.69
C SER A 321 10.36 2.63 11.58
N PHE A 322 11.69 2.49 11.70
CA PHE A 322 12.57 1.97 10.63
C PHE A 322 12.47 2.77 9.31
N GLY A 323 12.00 4.02 9.36
CA GLY A 323 11.70 4.83 8.18
C GLY A 323 10.58 4.26 7.31
N ASP A 324 9.77 3.34 7.84
CA ASP A 324 8.63 2.73 7.13
C ASP A 324 7.31 3.27 7.70
N HIS A 325 6.57 3.96 6.85
CA HIS A 325 5.27 4.56 7.18
C HIS A 325 4.27 3.54 7.73
N ARG A 326 4.28 2.28 7.23
CA ARG A 326 3.37 1.22 7.71
C ARG A 326 3.71 0.78 9.13
N ILE A 327 5.01 0.76 9.46
CA ILE A 327 5.48 0.45 10.82
C ILE A 327 5.09 1.60 11.78
N ALA A 328 5.42 2.85 11.43
CA ALA A 328 5.08 4.01 12.26
C ALA A 328 3.58 4.09 12.59
N MET A 329 2.71 3.94 11.58
CA MET A 329 1.26 3.97 11.77
C MET A 329 0.76 2.77 12.57
N SER A 330 1.37 1.58 12.42
CA SER A 330 1.02 0.39 13.22
C SER A 330 1.38 0.56 14.69
N ILE A 331 2.52 1.21 15.00
CA ILE A 331 2.89 1.55 16.37
C ILE A 331 1.85 2.49 16.99
N ALA A 332 1.35 3.48 16.23
CA ALA A 332 0.30 4.38 16.70
C ALA A 332 -1.02 3.66 17.00
N VAL A 333 -1.40 2.67 16.16
CA VAL A 333 -2.55 1.80 16.44
C VAL A 333 -2.33 1.02 17.74
N GLY A 334 -1.14 0.44 17.93
CA GLY A 334 -0.78 -0.29 19.16
C GLY A 334 -0.78 0.57 20.40
N ALA A 335 -0.41 1.85 20.29
CA ALA A 335 -0.40 2.81 21.41
C ALA A 335 -1.77 2.94 22.08
N THR A 336 -2.88 2.74 21.35
CA THR A 336 -4.22 2.77 21.94
C THR A 336 -4.51 1.62 22.91
N ARG A 337 -3.71 0.57 22.86
CA ARG A 337 -3.78 -0.60 23.77
C ARG A 337 -2.61 -0.67 24.74
N ALA A 338 -1.71 0.32 24.75
CA ALA A 338 -0.60 0.36 25.66
C ALA A 338 -1.03 0.76 27.09
N ALA A 339 -0.28 0.33 28.10
CA ALA A 339 -0.48 0.73 29.50
C ALA A 339 0.22 2.07 29.81
N GLU A 340 1.22 2.41 29.02
CA GLU A 340 2.07 3.59 29.19
C GLU A 340 2.26 4.30 27.86
N ALA A 341 2.75 5.53 27.87
CA ALA A 341 2.99 6.31 26.66
C ALA A 341 3.96 5.61 25.69
N VAL A 342 3.71 5.81 24.40
CA VAL A 342 4.52 5.29 23.29
C VAL A 342 5.21 6.47 22.60
N GLU A 343 6.52 6.36 22.41
CA GLU A 343 7.33 7.38 21.73
C GLU A 343 7.85 6.80 20.41
N ILE A 344 7.57 7.49 19.29
CA ILE A 344 8.00 7.07 17.94
C ILE A 344 9.10 8.02 17.47
N ASP A 345 10.22 7.46 16.98
CA ASP A 345 11.40 8.21 16.53
C ASP A 345 11.12 9.11 15.32
N ASP A 346 10.43 8.59 14.30
CA ASP A 346 10.07 9.31 13.07
C ASP A 346 8.64 9.00 12.65
N THR A 347 7.78 10.00 12.73
CA THR A 347 6.40 9.97 12.22
C THR A 347 6.24 10.67 10.87
N ALA A 348 7.25 11.45 10.45
CA ALA A 348 7.23 12.15 9.16
C ALA A 348 7.26 11.17 7.97
N CYS A 349 7.80 9.96 8.16
CA CYS A 349 7.78 8.90 7.14
C CYS A 349 6.37 8.52 6.68
N ALA A 350 5.31 8.83 7.48
CA ALA A 350 3.91 8.62 7.07
C ALA A 350 3.53 9.43 5.82
N ALA A 351 4.20 10.55 5.55
CA ALA A 351 3.98 11.38 4.36
C ALA A 351 4.13 10.61 3.04
N LYS A 352 4.84 9.48 3.07
CA LYS A 352 5.02 8.58 1.91
C LYS A 352 3.70 8.04 1.35
N SER A 353 2.68 7.83 2.17
CA SER A 353 1.39 7.28 1.73
C SER A 353 0.15 7.89 2.40
N TYR A 354 0.29 8.46 3.59
CA TYR A 354 -0.82 9.04 4.37
C TYR A 354 -0.33 10.28 5.13
N PRO A 355 -0.16 11.42 4.43
CA PRO A 355 0.49 12.62 4.98
C PRO A 355 -0.15 13.15 6.26
N THR A 356 -1.48 13.02 6.39
CA THR A 356 -2.22 13.60 7.53
C THR A 356 -2.41 12.61 8.68
N PHE A 357 -1.94 11.36 8.58
CA PHE A 357 -2.26 10.31 9.55
C PHE A 357 -1.99 10.73 11.00
N PHE A 358 -0.79 11.20 11.31
CA PHE A 358 -0.45 11.55 12.70
C PHE A 358 -1.20 12.79 13.18
N ALA A 359 -1.41 13.79 12.33
CA ALA A 359 -2.22 14.96 12.67
C ALA A 359 -3.69 14.55 12.91
N ASP A 360 -4.25 13.68 12.06
CA ASP A 360 -5.61 13.17 12.25
C ASP A 360 -5.69 12.31 13.53
N PHE A 361 -4.67 11.46 13.79
CA PHE A 361 -4.63 10.61 14.97
C PHE A 361 -4.50 11.41 16.29
N GLU A 362 -3.71 12.48 16.32
CA GLU A 362 -3.57 13.37 17.48
C GLU A 362 -4.86 14.17 17.76
N ASN A 363 -5.64 14.48 16.72
CA ASN A 363 -6.93 15.15 16.84
C ASN A 363 -8.06 14.22 17.34
N LEU A 364 -7.85 12.90 17.38
CA LEU A 364 -8.81 11.98 17.99
C LEU A 364 -8.87 12.21 19.51
N SER A 365 -10.08 12.35 20.03
CA SER A 365 -10.31 12.49 21.46
C SER A 365 -10.01 11.17 22.19
N LEU A 366 -9.33 11.24 23.35
CA LEU A 366 -9.25 10.11 24.25
C LEU A 366 -10.64 9.81 24.81
N CYS A 367 -11.08 8.54 24.74
CA CYS A 367 -12.30 8.11 25.40
C CYS A 367 -12.08 8.18 26.92
N CYS A 368 -12.85 9.00 27.64
CA CYS A 368 -12.87 8.96 29.10
C CYS A 368 -13.32 7.58 29.54
N GLY A 369 -12.41 6.76 30.07
CA GLY A 369 -12.71 5.40 30.51
C GLY A 369 -13.61 5.37 31.71
N THR A 370 -14.87 4.93 31.55
CA THR A 370 -15.51 4.11 32.55
C THR A 370 -15.26 2.68 32.14
N ALA A 371 -14.48 1.99 32.97
CA ALA A 371 -14.24 0.55 32.82
C ALA A 371 -15.55 -0.20 33.15
N GLU A 372 -16.47 -0.23 32.22
CA GLU A 372 -17.58 -1.17 32.22
C GLU A 372 -17.38 -2.13 31.05
N SER A 373 -17.25 -3.39 31.39
CA SER A 373 -17.17 -4.52 30.47
C SER A 373 -18.36 -4.50 29.50
N ARG A 374 -18.17 -3.89 28.33
CA ARG A 374 -19.11 -4.07 27.22
C ARG A 374 -18.66 -5.29 26.42
N SER A 375 -19.39 -6.40 26.59
CA SER A 375 -19.43 -7.52 25.65
C SER A 375 -19.52 -6.96 24.20
N PRO A 376 -18.82 -7.52 23.22
CA PRO A 376 -18.83 -6.98 21.86
C PRO A 376 -20.24 -7.09 21.29
N ALA A 377 -20.93 -5.95 21.22
CA ALA A 377 -22.18 -5.83 20.48
C ALA A 377 -21.84 -6.10 19.01
N ARG A 378 -22.51 -7.08 18.41
CA ARG A 378 -22.51 -7.32 16.97
C ARG A 378 -22.99 -6.04 16.27
N SER A 379 -22.07 -5.16 15.88
CA SER A 379 -22.41 -4.03 15.05
C SER A 379 -22.62 -4.52 13.62
N ARG A 380 -23.89 -4.63 13.22
CA ARG A 380 -24.27 -4.59 11.81
C ARG A 380 -24.10 -3.15 11.32
N ASN A 381 -22.92 -2.78 10.95
CA ASN A 381 -22.67 -1.64 10.09
C ASN A 381 -21.92 -2.16 8.87
N GLY A 382 -22.66 -2.93 8.05
CA GLY A 382 -22.25 -3.28 6.72
C GLY A 382 -22.10 -2.00 5.87
N ILE A 383 -21.08 -1.96 5.09
CA ILE A 383 -21.04 -1.14 3.89
C ILE A 383 -22.04 -1.81 2.93
N GLU A 384 -23.28 -1.27 2.80
CA GLU A 384 -24.19 -1.54 1.68
C GLU A 384 -23.82 -0.68 0.49
#